data_79850fbe7b515f993b2f3ba3b775fa45
#
_entry.id   79850fbe7b515f993b2f3ba3b775fa45
#
_cell.length_a   1.000
_cell.length_b   1.000
_cell.length_c   1.000
_cell.angle_alpha   90.00
_cell.angle_beta   90.00
_cell.angle_gamma   90.00
#
_symmetry.space_group_name_H-M   'P 1'
#
loop_
_entity.id
_entity.type
_entity.pdbx_description
1 polymer ?
#
loop_
_entity_poly.entity_id
_entity_poly.type
_entity_poly.pdbx_seq_one_letter_code
_entity_poly.pdbx_strand_id
1 'polypeptide(L)'
;MTSSFPHHVFFFVANSGKNGKSTTLNMISNFVGELHSSVALEEFDRSENLFAINGKLVNCGDDIDASLIEKSRAVKTLAAGNEILCRALYENPIKMKSVATLIFTCNEMPNFKDKSGGIARRVICFPCDAVVKTIDMKIDQKLSTPAAKSRILNRGLNGMKRIIANGGELTKSQLVQELTDKYLTESDNVKLFIDEYGEDFILHDVKNNTFAKIYVCYKNFCDESGYGALSKKRFSHKLEALGFETYKSNGVIKIRKKTHGWIKVNDEIKG
;
A
#
# COMPACT_ATOMS: atom_id res chain seq x y z
N MET A 1 12.93 -20.91 -6.28
CA MET A 1 12.25 -20.07 -7.29
C MET A 1 11.53 -18.99 -6.52
N THR A 2 12.13 -17.82 -6.12
CA THR A 2 11.18 -17.08 -5.37
C THR A 2 11.51 -15.78 -4.73
N SER A 3 12.69 -15.36 -4.64
CA SER A 3 12.97 -14.05 -4.02
C SER A 3 13.20 -12.92 -5.04
N SER A 4 12.94 -13.17 -6.32
CA SER A 4 13.25 -12.22 -7.41
C SER A 4 12.04 -11.50 -7.98
N PHE A 5 10.82 -11.82 -7.50
CA PHE A 5 9.61 -11.17 -8.00
C PHE A 5 9.19 -9.99 -7.12
N PRO A 6 8.39 -9.08 -7.69
CA PRO A 6 8.09 -7.81 -7.05
C PRO A 6 7.53 -7.99 -5.65
N HIS A 7 8.09 -7.22 -4.75
CA HIS A 7 7.79 -7.19 -3.32
C HIS A 7 6.46 -6.49 -3.05
N HIS A 8 5.34 -7.10 -3.50
CA HIS A 8 4.02 -6.51 -3.41
C HIS A 8 3.13 -7.16 -2.35
N VAL A 9 2.15 -6.38 -1.92
CA VAL A 9 1.01 -6.81 -1.11
C VAL A 9 -0.24 -6.52 -1.93
N PHE A 10 -1.05 -7.54 -2.13
CA PHE A 10 -2.22 -7.47 -3.00
C PHE A 10 -3.49 -7.33 -2.18
N PHE A 11 -4.33 -6.35 -2.55
CA PHE A 11 -5.63 -6.14 -1.96
C PHE A 11 -6.72 -6.31 -3.03
N PHE A 12 -7.67 -7.20 -2.78
CA PHE A 12 -8.92 -7.28 -3.54
C PHE A 12 -9.94 -6.38 -2.85
N VAL A 13 -10.31 -5.30 -3.52
CA VAL A 13 -11.12 -4.21 -2.94
C VAL A 13 -12.48 -4.16 -3.62
N ALA A 14 -13.55 -4.07 -2.86
CA ALA A 14 -14.89 -3.81 -3.38
C ALA A 14 -15.80 -3.22 -2.32
N ASN A 15 -16.52 -2.17 -2.66
CA ASN A 15 -17.43 -1.46 -1.75
C ASN A 15 -18.78 -2.18 -1.54
N SER A 16 -18.98 -3.36 -2.15
CA SER A 16 -20.24 -4.13 -2.05
C SER A 16 -19.96 -5.60 -1.83
N GLY A 17 -20.92 -6.32 -1.28
CA GLY A 17 -20.87 -7.79 -1.17
C GLY A 17 -21.13 -8.50 -2.51
N LYS A 18 -21.05 -9.83 -2.52
CA LYS A 18 -21.33 -10.71 -3.67
C LYS A 18 -20.49 -10.42 -4.92
N ASN A 19 -19.24 -10.06 -4.76
CA ASN A 19 -18.31 -9.71 -5.82
C ASN A 19 -17.20 -10.77 -6.08
N GLY A 20 -17.23 -11.87 -5.34
CA GLY A 20 -16.32 -13.02 -5.52
C GLY A 20 -14.95 -12.87 -4.87
N LYS A 21 -14.70 -11.86 -4.03
CA LYS A 21 -13.42 -11.71 -3.28
C LYS A 21 -13.08 -12.98 -2.51
N SER A 22 -13.90 -13.37 -1.53
CA SER A 22 -13.68 -14.56 -0.69
C SER A 22 -13.63 -15.84 -1.52
N THR A 23 -14.45 -15.96 -2.57
CA THR A 23 -14.36 -17.10 -3.52
C THR A 23 -12.98 -17.16 -4.21
N THR A 24 -12.42 -16.01 -4.56
CA THR A 24 -11.08 -15.94 -5.16
C THR A 24 -10.00 -16.36 -4.17
N LEU A 25 -10.09 -15.89 -2.90
CA LEU A 25 -9.16 -16.35 -1.85
C LEU A 25 -9.28 -17.84 -1.60
N ASN A 26 -10.49 -18.37 -1.50
CA ASN A 26 -10.76 -19.81 -1.33
C ASN A 26 -10.16 -20.62 -2.50
N MET A 27 -10.32 -20.13 -3.71
CA MET A 27 -9.71 -20.77 -4.90
C MET A 27 -8.19 -20.83 -4.78
N ILE A 28 -7.53 -19.75 -4.36
CA ILE A 28 -6.07 -19.70 -4.18
C ILE A 28 -5.64 -20.64 -3.05
N SER A 29 -6.30 -20.58 -1.89
CA SER A 29 -6.02 -21.42 -0.73
C SER A 29 -6.19 -22.91 -1.06
N ASN A 30 -7.28 -23.29 -1.73
CA ASN A 30 -7.53 -24.66 -2.18
C ASN A 30 -6.52 -25.15 -3.22
N PHE A 31 -6.01 -24.24 -4.05
CA PHE A 31 -4.99 -24.56 -5.05
C PHE A 31 -3.66 -24.90 -4.41
N VAL A 32 -3.19 -24.10 -3.44
CA VAL A 32 -1.89 -24.32 -2.75
C VAL A 32 -1.99 -25.32 -1.58
N GLY A 33 -3.20 -25.65 -1.13
CA GLY A 33 -3.44 -26.60 -0.03
C GLY A 33 -2.81 -26.13 1.28
N GLU A 34 -2.09 -27.02 1.96
CA GLU A 34 -1.46 -26.74 3.27
C GLU A 34 -0.38 -25.65 3.22
N LEU A 35 0.04 -25.22 2.03
CA LEU A 35 1.03 -24.16 1.86
C LEU A 35 0.41 -22.75 1.93
N HIS A 36 -0.82 -22.61 2.40
CA HIS A 36 -1.42 -21.31 2.72
C HIS A 36 -1.47 -21.04 4.22
N SER A 37 -1.56 -19.76 4.58
CA SER A 37 -1.95 -19.25 5.88
C SER A 37 -3.07 -18.21 5.72
N SER A 38 -3.77 -17.90 6.82
CA SER A 38 -4.91 -16.97 6.82
C SER A 38 -4.77 -15.94 7.94
N VAL A 39 -3.55 -15.43 8.15
CA VAL A 39 -3.28 -14.42 9.18
C VAL A 39 -3.84 -13.08 8.71
N ALA A 40 -4.69 -12.46 9.53
CA ALA A 40 -5.24 -11.14 9.26
C ALA A 40 -4.14 -10.08 9.35
N LEU A 41 -4.30 -8.97 8.63
CA LEU A 41 -3.29 -7.92 8.53
C LEU A 41 -2.99 -7.28 9.90
N GLU A 42 -4.03 -7.09 10.72
CA GLU A 42 -3.98 -6.52 12.06
C GLU A 42 -3.19 -7.38 13.03
N GLU A 43 -3.11 -8.67 12.75
CA GLU A 43 -2.43 -9.66 13.59
C GLU A 43 -0.92 -9.79 13.32
N PHE A 44 -0.40 -9.09 12.33
CA PHE A 44 1.03 -9.17 11.95
C PHE A 44 1.97 -8.59 13.02
N ASP A 45 1.45 -7.92 14.03
CA ASP A 45 2.24 -7.44 15.17
C ASP A 45 2.59 -8.55 16.18
N ARG A 46 1.91 -9.69 16.12
CA ARG A 46 2.11 -10.81 17.04
C ARG A 46 3.07 -11.82 16.44
N SER A 47 4.13 -12.09 17.17
CA SER A 47 5.20 -13.02 16.75
C SER A 47 4.68 -14.44 16.46
N GLU A 48 3.70 -14.88 17.23
CA GLU A 48 3.07 -16.20 17.12
C GLU A 48 2.26 -16.31 15.83
N ASN A 49 1.54 -15.26 15.47
CA ASN A 49 0.76 -15.22 14.23
C ASN A 49 1.68 -15.17 13.00
N LEU A 50 2.80 -14.44 13.09
CA LEU A 50 3.81 -14.46 12.04
C LEU A 50 4.41 -15.85 11.82
N PHE A 51 4.53 -16.66 12.88
CA PHE A 51 5.02 -18.02 12.76
C PHE A 51 4.11 -18.90 11.89
N ALA A 52 2.80 -18.64 11.88
CA ALA A 52 1.86 -19.35 11.02
C ALA A 52 2.14 -19.15 9.50
N ILE A 53 2.90 -18.12 9.13
CA ILE A 53 3.30 -17.85 7.74
C ILE A 53 4.59 -18.60 7.37
N ASN A 54 5.28 -19.18 8.35
CA ASN A 54 6.53 -19.89 8.10
C ASN A 54 6.34 -21.09 7.18
N GLY A 55 7.12 -21.18 6.11
CA GLY A 55 7.02 -22.25 5.12
C GLY A 55 5.80 -22.18 4.20
N LYS A 56 5.00 -21.11 4.24
CA LYS A 56 3.83 -20.94 3.38
C LYS A 56 4.20 -20.22 2.09
N LEU A 57 3.44 -20.49 1.01
CA LEU A 57 3.57 -19.84 -0.29
C LEU A 57 2.67 -18.62 -0.44
N VAL A 58 1.55 -18.60 0.30
CA VAL A 58 0.60 -17.50 0.28
C VAL A 58 0.00 -17.29 1.66
N ASN A 59 -0.23 -16.04 2.02
CA ASN A 59 -1.09 -15.65 3.13
C ASN A 59 -2.34 -14.98 2.57
N CYS A 60 -3.50 -15.53 2.87
CA CYS A 60 -4.81 -15.08 2.43
C CYS A 60 -5.60 -14.55 3.63
N GLY A 61 -5.52 -13.25 3.92
CA GLY A 61 -6.36 -12.61 4.94
C GLY A 61 -7.67 -12.12 4.33
N ASP A 62 -8.79 -12.60 4.85
CA ASP A 62 -10.11 -12.21 4.36
C ASP A 62 -10.72 -11.12 5.23
N ASP A 63 -11.48 -10.23 4.60
CA ASP A 63 -12.30 -9.19 5.21
C ASP A 63 -11.54 -8.29 6.22
N ILE A 64 -10.44 -7.70 5.75
CA ILE A 64 -9.65 -6.78 6.56
C ILE A 64 -10.46 -5.52 6.83
N ASP A 65 -10.50 -5.11 8.09
CA ASP A 65 -11.15 -3.87 8.51
C ASP A 65 -10.42 -2.63 7.97
N ALA A 66 -11.18 -1.56 7.71
CA ALA A 66 -10.66 -0.25 7.34
C ALA A 66 -9.98 0.46 8.54
N SER A 67 -9.41 -0.31 9.46
CA SER A 67 -8.76 0.17 10.66
C SER A 67 -7.40 0.80 10.39
N LEU A 68 -6.91 1.57 11.36
CA LEU A 68 -5.56 2.12 11.31
C LEU A 68 -4.53 1.03 11.62
N ILE A 69 -3.70 0.68 10.65
CA ILE A 69 -2.56 -0.21 10.85
C ILE A 69 -1.38 0.59 11.42
N GLU A 70 -1.21 0.53 12.72
CA GLU A 70 -0.17 1.28 13.42
C GLU A 70 1.24 0.83 13.06
N LYS A 71 1.45 -0.50 12.95
CA LYS A 71 2.76 -1.11 12.73
C LYS A 71 2.82 -1.85 11.41
N SER A 72 3.40 -1.22 10.42
CA SER A 72 3.58 -1.77 9.08
C SER A 72 4.92 -2.49 8.86
N ARG A 73 5.75 -2.62 9.92
CA ARG A 73 7.10 -3.21 9.79
C ARG A 73 7.06 -4.65 9.30
N ALA A 74 6.24 -5.49 9.91
CA ALA A 74 6.14 -6.91 9.56
C ALA A 74 5.69 -7.09 8.11
N VAL A 75 4.64 -6.37 7.68
CA VAL A 75 4.16 -6.39 6.30
C VAL A 75 5.27 -6.02 5.31
N LYS A 76 6.02 -4.93 5.59
CA LYS A 76 7.13 -4.49 4.73
C LYS A 76 8.26 -5.52 4.68
N THR A 77 8.57 -6.14 5.81
CA THR A 77 9.65 -7.13 5.92
C THR A 77 9.28 -8.40 5.17
N LEU A 78 8.07 -8.92 5.37
CA LEU A 78 7.56 -10.11 4.68
C LEU A 78 7.43 -9.87 3.18
N ALA A 79 6.80 -8.76 2.77
CA ALA A 79 6.67 -8.41 1.36
C ALA A 79 8.03 -8.25 0.66
N ALA A 80 9.06 -7.81 1.38
CA ALA A 80 10.42 -7.69 0.85
C ALA A 80 11.19 -9.02 0.83
N GLY A 81 10.63 -10.12 1.36
CA GLY A 81 11.33 -11.39 1.52
C GLY A 81 12.52 -11.32 2.48
N ASN A 82 12.53 -10.33 3.39
CA ASN A 82 13.58 -10.16 4.39
C ASN A 82 13.33 -11.07 5.61
N GLU A 83 14.37 -11.28 6.38
CA GLU A 83 14.28 -12.05 7.63
C GLU A 83 13.47 -11.28 8.69
N ILE A 84 12.62 -12.02 9.40
CA ILE A 84 11.87 -11.54 10.55
C ILE A 84 11.96 -12.56 11.67
N LEU A 85 11.98 -12.10 12.92
CA LEU A 85 11.89 -12.96 14.08
C LEU A 85 10.43 -13.32 14.34
N CYS A 86 10.15 -14.60 14.49
CA CYS A 86 8.86 -15.15 14.91
C CYS A 86 9.08 -16.35 15.83
N ARG A 87 8.03 -16.78 16.51
CA ARG A 87 8.10 -17.97 17.40
C ARG A 87 6.76 -18.69 17.43
N ALA A 88 6.80 -20.00 17.60
CA ALA A 88 5.62 -20.72 18.05
C ALA A 88 5.37 -20.43 19.54
N LEU A 89 4.15 -20.67 19.99
CA LEU A 89 3.77 -20.44 21.38
C LEU A 89 4.66 -21.31 22.31
N TYR A 90 5.22 -20.68 23.32
CA TYR A 90 6.16 -21.29 24.29
C TYR A 90 7.49 -21.77 23.72
N GLU A 91 7.83 -21.44 22.47
CA GLU A 91 9.11 -21.81 21.86
C GLU A 91 10.08 -20.61 21.76
N ASN A 92 11.35 -20.91 21.54
CA ASN A 92 12.36 -19.90 21.30
C ASN A 92 12.13 -19.21 19.93
N PRO A 93 12.41 -17.89 19.83
CA PRO A 93 12.31 -17.18 18.55
C PRO A 93 13.23 -17.78 17.49
N ILE A 94 12.71 -17.90 16.28
CA ILE A 94 13.48 -18.29 15.10
C ILE A 94 13.55 -17.15 14.09
N LYS A 95 14.57 -17.15 13.25
CA LYS A 95 14.64 -16.29 12.07
C LYS A 95 13.89 -16.95 10.93
N MET A 96 12.84 -16.30 10.46
CA MET A 96 12.05 -16.75 9.32
C MET A 96 12.35 -15.86 8.12
N LYS A 97 12.60 -16.46 6.97
CA LYS A 97 12.61 -15.78 5.66
C LYS A 97 11.37 -16.23 4.91
N SER A 98 10.36 -15.36 4.86
CA SER A 98 9.10 -15.68 4.18
C SER A 98 9.24 -15.58 2.67
N VAL A 99 8.63 -16.53 1.97
CA VAL A 99 8.40 -16.51 0.52
C VAL A 99 6.92 -16.33 0.20
N ALA A 100 6.09 -16.16 1.22
CA ALA A 100 4.65 -16.04 1.06
C ALA A 100 4.27 -14.75 0.35
N THR A 101 3.43 -14.88 -0.66
CA THR A 101 2.73 -13.74 -1.25
C THR A 101 1.60 -13.31 -0.32
N LEU A 102 1.54 -12.03 0.01
CA LEU A 102 0.53 -11.47 0.90
C LEU A 102 -0.67 -11.00 0.07
N ILE A 103 -1.83 -11.60 0.32
CA ILE A 103 -3.10 -11.29 -0.35
C ILE A 103 -4.16 -11.02 0.71
N PHE A 104 -4.87 -9.92 0.57
CA PHE A 104 -5.95 -9.52 1.47
C PHE A 104 -7.20 -9.14 0.70
N THR A 105 -8.37 -9.32 1.32
CA THR A 105 -9.61 -8.71 0.84
C THR A 105 -10.07 -7.65 1.81
N CYS A 106 -10.69 -6.61 1.31
CA CYS A 106 -11.29 -5.57 2.13
C CYS A 106 -12.47 -4.91 1.39
N ASN A 107 -13.36 -4.28 2.13
CA ASN A 107 -14.40 -3.43 1.56
C ASN A 107 -13.85 -2.01 1.36
N GLU A 108 -13.09 -1.54 2.33
CA GLU A 108 -12.33 -0.30 2.26
C GLU A 108 -10.86 -0.59 2.56
N MET A 109 -9.96 0.15 1.94
CA MET A 109 -8.52 -0.04 2.14
C MET A 109 -8.10 0.40 3.55
N PRO A 110 -7.28 -0.42 4.24
CA PRO A 110 -6.78 -0.06 5.56
C PRO A 110 -5.88 1.17 5.51
N ASN A 111 -5.93 1.97 6.56
CA ASN A 111 -5.12 3.17 6.66
C ASN A 111 -3.80 2.86 7.38
N PHE A 112 -2.67 2.95 6.69
CA PHE A 112 -1.37 2.72 7.32
C PHE A 112 -0.83 4.00 7.97
N LYS A 113 -0.50 3.94 9.25
CA LYS A 113 0.14 5.06 9.98
C LYS A 113 1.50 5.44 9.40
N ASP A 114 2.22 4.48 8.84
CA ASP A 114 3.52 4.72 8.20
C ASP A 114 3.37 5.28 6.78
N LYS A 115 3.45 6.56 6.67
CA LYS A 115 3.42 7.31 5.39
C LYS A 115 4.82 7.47 4.75
N SER A 116 5.80 6.63 5.12
CA SER A 116 7.19 6.73 4.59
C SER A 116 7.35 6.32 3.12
N GLY A 117 6.26 5.99 2.43
CA GLY A 117 6.30 5.44 1.06
C GLY A 117 6.72 3.96 1.01
N GLY A 118 7.14 3.40 2.14
CA GLY A 118 7.58 2.00 2.22
C GLY A 118 6.45 0.99 1.97
N ILE A 119 5.25 1.27 2.44
CA ILE A 119 4.03 0.50 2.13
C ILE A 119 3.51 0.89 0.76
N ALA A 120 3.40 2.19 0.47
CA ALA A 120 2.80 2.71 -0.75
C ALA A 120 3.33 2.02 -2.03
N ARG A 121 4.65 1.89 -2.16
CA ARG A 121 5.28 1.23 -3.32
C ARG A 121 5.06 -0.29 -3.41
N ARG A 122 4.46 -0.89 -2.39
CA ARG A 122 4.22 -2.34 -2.31
C ARG A 122 2.76 -2.72 -2.50
N VAL A 123 1.86 -1.80 -2.23
CA VAL A 123 0.42 -2.03 -2.33
C VAL A 123 -0.01 -2.07 -3.79
N ILE A 124 -0.80 -3.08 -4.13
CA ILE A 124 -1.52 -3.18 -5.40
C ILE A 124 -2.98 -3.49 -5.09
N CYS A 125 -3.88 -2.60 -5.55
CA CYS A 125 -5.30 -2.70 -5.34
C CYS A 125 -6.00 -3.26 -6.58
N PHE A 126 -6.64 -4.42 -6.45
CA PHE A 126 -7.46 -5.02 -7.50
C PHE A 126 -8.93 -4.67 -7.26
N PRO A 127 -9.59 -3.93 -8.16
CA PRO A 127 -11.01 -3.68 -8.05
C PRO A 127 -11.82 -4.96 -8.32
N CYS A 128 -12.77 -5.25 -7.44
CA CYS A 128 -13.70 -6.37 -7.54
C CYS A 128 -15.13 -5.85 -7.67
N ASP A 129 -15.41 -5.11 -8.74
CA ASP A 129 -16.69 -4.39 -8.93
C ASP A 129 -17.77 -5.25 -9.58
N ALA A 130 -17.44 -6.49 -9.96
CA ALA A 130 -18.40 -7.41 -10.55
C ALA A 130 -19.44 -7.85 -9.50
N VAL A 131 -20.72 -7.70 -9.83
CA VAL A 131 -21.82 -8.18 -8.99
C VAL A 131 -22.27 -9.54 -9.49
N VAL A 132 -22.15 -10.56 -8.62
CA VAL A 132 -22.66 -11.91 -8.92
C VAL A 132 -24.18 -11.91 -8.81
N LYS A 133 -24.88 -12.00 -9.94
CA LYS A 133 -26.35 -12.02 -10.01
C LYS A 133 -26.94 -13.34 -9.52
N THR A 134 -26.30 -14.45 -9.83
CA THR A 134 -26.77 -15.80 -9.45
C THR A 134 -25.68 -16.50 -8.65
N ILE A 135 -25.99 -16.86 -7.41
CA ILE A 135 -25.05 -17.55 -6.52
C ILE A 135 -25.01 -19.03 -6.90
N ASP A 136 -23.83 -19.54 -7.21
CA ASP A 136 -23.58 -20.97 -7.38
C ASP A 136 -23.09 -21.56 -6.06
N MET A 137 -23.98 -22.23 -5.33
CA MET A 137 -23.66 -22.87 -4.05
C MET A 137 -22.59 -23.96 -4.13
N LYS A 138 -22.26 -24.43 -5.33
CA LYS A 138 -21.23 -25.46 -5.56
C LYS A 138 -19.93 -24.88 -6.14
N ILE A 139 -19.77 -23.57 -6.13
CA ILE A 139 -18.61 -22.92 -6.78
C ILE A 139 -17.28 -23.39 -6.18
N ASP A 140 -17.17 -23.49 -4.85
CA ASP A 140 -15.95 -23.95 -4.18
C ASP A 140 -15.62 -25.40 -4.52
N GLN A 141 -16.63 -26.27 -4.60
CA GLN A 141 -16.45 -27.67 -5.04
C GLN A 141 -15.95 -27.74 -6.50
N LYS A 142 -16.54 -26.93 -7.39
CA LYS A 142 -16.12 -26.85 -8.79
C LYS A 142 -14.69 -26.36 -8.95
N LEU A 143 -14.30 -25.35 -8.18
CA LEU A 143 -12.94 -24.77 -8.20
C LEU A 143 -11.89 -25.68 -7.54
N SER A 144 -12.31 -26.61 -6.69
CA SER A 144 -11.40 -27.58 -6.02
C SER A 144 -11.10 -28.82 -6.86
N THR A 145 -11.75 -29.01 -8.00
CA THR A 145 -11.54 -30.18 -8.87
C THR A 145 -10.13 -30.19 -9.47
N PRO A 146 -9.53 -31.38 -9.75
CA PRO A 146 -8.23 -31.49 -10.38
C PRO A 146 -8.16 -30.73 -11.72
N ALA A 147 -9.23 -30.74 -12.50
CA ALA A 147 -9.31 -30.03 -13.76
C ALA A 147 -9.26 -28.49 -13.57
N ALA A 148 -9.96 -27.97 -12.55
CA ALA A 148 -9.93 -26.56 -12.21
C ALA A 148 -8.53 -26.16 -11.71
N LYS A 149 -7.92 -26.94 -10.81
CA LYS A 149 -6.55 -26.70 -10.33
C LYS A 149 -5.52 -26.71 -11.45
N SER A 150 -5.63 -27.62 -12.42
CA SER A 150 -4.78 -27.64 -13.62
C SER A 150 -4.94 -26.36 -14.46
N ARG A 151 -6.16 -25.85 -14.63
CA ARG A 151 -6.42 -24.57 -15.32
C ARG A 151 -5.81 -23.38 -14.58
N ILE A 152 -5.94 -23.34 -13.25
CA ILE A 152 -5.34 -22.29 -12.41
C ILE A 152 -3.82 -22.31 -12.54
N LEU A 153 -3.19 -23.50 -12.48
CA LEU A 153 -1.75 -23.65 -12.68
C LEU A 153 -1.32 -23.12 -14.05
N ASN A 154 -2.00 -23.52 -15.13
CA ASN A 154 -1.66 -23.06 -16.47
C ASN A 154 -1.79 -21.53 -16.62
N ARG A 155 -2.82 -20.91 -16.01
CA ARG A 155 -2.93 -19.44 -15.98
C ARG A 155 -1.77 -18.80 -15.21
N GLY A 156 -1.40 -19.38 -14.06
CA GLY A 156 -0.26 -18.94 -13.28
C GLY A 156 1.05 -19.03 -14.06
N LEU A 157 1.31 -20.16 -14.73
CA LEU A 157 2.50 -20.34 -15.58
C LEU A 157 2.55 -19.33 -16.75
N ASN A 158 1.41 -19.05 -17.38
CA ASN A 158 1.32 -18.03 -18.43
C ASN A 158 1.56 -16.62 -17.86
N GLY A 159 1.06 -16.33 -16.64
CA GLY A 159 1.36 -15.08 -15.92
C GLY A 159 2.86 -14.95 -15.63
N MET A 160 3.48 -16.02 -15.14
CA MET A 160 4.92 -16.04 -14.85
C MET A 160 5.76 -15.82 -16.10
N LYS A 161 5.40 -16.43 -17.25
CA LYS A 161 6.06 -16.17 -18.54
C LYS A 161 6.02 -14.71 -18.92
N ARG A 162 4.86 -14.03 -18.72
CA ARG A 162 4.74 -12.58 -18.99
C ARG A 162 5.63 -11.75 -18.08
N ILE A 163 5.67 -12.06 -16.79
CA ILE A 163 6.53 -11.35 -15.83
C ILE A 163 8.00 -11.48 -16.23
N ILE A 164 8.44 -12.69 -16.59
CA ILE A 164 9.81 -12.93 -17.04
C ILE A 164 10.11 -12.16 -18.34
N ALA A 165 9.19 -12.18 -19.29
CA ALA A 165 9.34 -11.44 -20.55
C ALA A 165 9.37 -9.91 -20.34
N ASN A 166 8.71 -9.42 -19.30
CA ASN A 166 8.70 -8.00 -18.91
C ASN A 166 9.86 -7.62 -17.95
N GLY A 167 10.93 -8.40 -17.90
CA GLY A 167 12.08 -8.09 -17.03
C GLY A 167 11.81 -8.21 -15.54
N GLY A 168 10.78 -8.96 -15.13
CA GLY A 168 10.38 -9.14 -13.73
C GLY A 168 9.25 -8.22 -13.27
N GLU A 169 8.75 -7.33 -14.12
CA GLU A 169 7.65 -6.44 -13.79
C GLU A 169 6.28 -7.07 -14.04
N LEU A 170 5.32 -6.72 -13.19
CA LEU A 170 3.92 -7.13 -13.36
C LEU A 170 3.31 -6.44 -14.58
N THR A 171 2.38 -7.14 -15.24
CA THR A 171 1.58 -6.53 -16.32
C THR A 171 0.75 -5.37 -15.74
N LYS A 172 0.90 -4.20 -16.31
CA LYS A 172 0.13 -3.01 -15.92
C LYS A 172 -1.31 -3.13 -16.42
N SER A 173 -2.25 -2.94 -15.52
CA SER A 173 -3.68 -2.79 -15.82
C SER A 173 -4.10 -1.40 -15.44
N GLN A 174 -4.75 -0.67 -16.33
CA GLN A 174 -5.20 0.70 -16.08
C GLN A 174 -6.11 0.77 -14.85
N LEU A 175 -7.11 -0.11 -14.75
CA LEU A 175 -8.03 -0.16 -13.60
C LEU A 175 -7.30 -0.39 -12.27
N VAL A 176 -6.34 -1.32 -12.26
CA VAL A 176 -5.53 -1.61 -11.05
C VAL A 176 -4.67 -0.41 -10.68
N GLN A 177 -4.11 0.27 -11.67
CA GLN A 177 -3.27 1.44 -11.45
C GLN A 177 -4.10 2.61 -10.93
N GLU A 178 -5.23 2.92 -11.55
CA GLU A 178 -6.15 3.98 -11.11
C GLU A 178 -6.61 3.79 -9.66
N LEU A 179 -7.04 2.58 -9.29
CA LEU A 179 -7.45 2.30 -7.92
C LEU A 179 -6.29 2.41 -6.92
N THR A 180 -5.12 1.89 -7.31
CA THR A 180 -3.91 1.97 -6.46
C THR A 180 -3.49 3.43 -6.28
N ASP A 181 -3.44 4.22 -7.35
CA ASP A 181 -3.07 5.63 -7.32
C ASP A 181 -4.08 6.47 -6.53
N LYS A 182 -5.38 6.17 -6.66
CA LYS A 182 -6.44 6.78 -5.85
C LYS A 182 -6.18 6.52 -4.36
N TYR A 183 -5.98 5.26 -3.97
CA TYR A 183 -5.68 4.91 -2.58
C TYR A 183 -4.42 5.62 -2.07
N LEU A 184 -3.36 5.66 -2.86
CA LEU A 184 -2.11 6.33 -2.49
C LEU A 184 -2.28 7.84 -2.32
N THR A 185 -3.13 8.44 -3.15
CA THR A 185 -3.47 9.87 -3.07
C THR A 185 -4.31 10.15 -1.83
N GLU A 186 -5.37 9.39 -1.59
CA GLU A 186 -6.22 9.51 -0.41
C GLU A 186 -5.46 9.20 0.90
N SER A 187 -4.41 8.42 0.82
CA SER A 187 -3.50 8.14 1.95
C SER A 187 -2.44 9.23 2.16
N ASP A 188 -2.30 10.22 1.26
CA ASP A 188 -1.36 11.32 1.41
C ASP A 188 -1.99 12.47 2.21
N ASN A 189 -1.93 12.37 3.53
CA ASN A 189 -2.53 13.34 4.43
C ASN A 189 -1.96 14.76 4.31
N VAL A 190 -0.80 14.95 3.71
CA VAL A 190 -0.28 16.30 3.42
C VAL A 190 -0.98 16.88 2.20
N LYS A 191 -1.20 16.06 1.18
CA LYS A 191 -1.96 16.47 0.00
C LYS A 191 -3.41 16.78 0.38
N LEU A 192 -4.07 15.89 1.14
CA LEU A 192 -5.43 16.12 1.63
C LEU A 192 -5.53 17.41 2.45
N PHE A 193 -4.56 17.67 3.34
CA PHE A 193 -4.50 18.92 4.09
C PHE A 193 -4.40 20.14 3.17
N ILE A 194 -3.58 20.08 2.11
CA ILE A 194 -3.45 21.18 1.15
C ILE A 194 -4.74 21.35 0.34
N ASP A 195 -5.37 20.24 -0.08
CA ASP A 195 -6.60 20.27 -0.87
C ASP A 195 -7.77 20.84 -0.05
N GLU A 196 -7.84 20.57 1.26
CA GLU A 196 -8.91 21.06 2.14
C GLU A 196 -8.74 22.53 2.52
N TYR A 197 -7.54 22.94 2.93
CA TYR A 197 -7.29 24.31 3.37
C TYR A 197 -6.95 25.25 2.22
N GLY A 198 -6.58 24.72 1.07
CA GLY A 198 -6.15 25.47 -0.11
C GLY A 198 -4.69 25.92 -0.06
N GLU A 199 -4.07 26.06 -1.23
CA GLU A 199 -2.69 26.54 -1.34
C GLU A 199 -2.54 27.95 -0.77
N ASP A 200 -3.56 28.80 -0.92
CA ASP A 200 -3.57 30.17 -0.43
C ASP A 200 -3.44 30.24 1.10
N PHE A 201 -4.06 29.31 1.82
CA PHE A 201 -3.88 29.21 3.27
C PHE A 201 -2.42 28.97 3.66
N ILE A 202 -1.70 28.19 2.87
CA ILE A 202 -0.29 27.88 3.11
C ILE A 202 0.62 29.04 2.73
N LEU A 203 0.24 29.84 1.71
CA LEU A 203 1.07 30.87 1.08
C LEU A 203 0.76 32.30 1.52
N HIS A 204 -0.50 32.64 1.85
CA HIS A 204 -1.00 34.02 1.79
C HIS A 204 -1.03 34.83 3.08
N ASP A 205 -0.75 34.28 4.24
CA ASP A 205 -0.57 35.16 5.40
C ASP A 205 0.90 35.51 5.65
N VAL A 206 1.42 36.42 4.82
CA VAL A 206 2.83 36.84 4.78
C VAL A 206 3.38 37.30 6.13
N LYS A 207 2.53 37.70 7.08
CA LYS A 207 2.95 38.15 8.42
C LYS A 207 2.84 37.06 9.49
N ASN A 208 1.96 36.07 9.32
CA ASN A 208 1.61 35.12 10.38
C ASN A 208 1.83 33.63 10.05
N ASN A 209 1.94 33.21 8.79
CA ASN A 209 2.08 31.80 8.44
C ASN A 209 3.54 31.34 8.45
N THR A 210 4.01 31.04 9.63
CA THR A 210 5.28 30.35 9.80
C THR A 210 5.09 28.85 9.54
N PHE A 211 6.14 28.18 9.07
CA PHE A 211 6.14 26.71 8.96
C PHE A 211 5.66 26.03 10.24
N ALA A 212 6.00 26.59 11.41
CA ALA A 212 5.56 26.04 12.69
C ALA A 212 4.04 26.10 12.88
N LYS A 213 3.38 27.20 12.50
CA LYS A 213 1.92 27.32 12.59
C LYS A 213 1.22 26.42 11.60
N ILE A 214 1.65 26.38 10.34
CA ILE A 214 1.12 25.47 9.33
C ILE A 214 1.27 24.01 9.78
N TYR A 215 2.39 23.65 10.38
CA TYR A 215 2.59 22.31 10.90
C TYR A 215 1.64 21.99 12.09
N VAL A 216 1.29 22.96 12.93
CA VAL A 216 0.28 22.78 13.99
C VAL A 216 -1.09 22.54 13.37
N CYS A 217 -1.51 23.36 12.39
CA CYS A 217 -2.78 23.15 11.67
C CYS A 217 -2.83 21.79 11.00
N TYR A 218 -1.74 21.36 10.34
CA TYR A 218 -1.62 20.02 9.77
C TYR A 218 -1.77 18.92 10.82
N LYS A 219 -1.20 19.09 12.02
CA LYS A 219 -1.38 18.12 13.10
C LYS A 219 -2.82 18.01 13.54
N ASN A 220 -3.48 19.16 13.76
CA ASN A 220 -4.89 19.19 14.15
C ASN A 220 -5.77 18.52 13.10
N PHE A 221 -5.57 18.85 11.81
CA PHE A 221 -6.23 18.16 10.70
C PHE A 221 -6.03 16.64 10.75
N CYS A 222 -4.80 16.18 10.99
CA CYS A 222 -4.54 14.75 11.10
C CYS A 222 -5.25 14.11 12.29
N ASP A 223 -5.27 14.78 13.45
CA ASP A 223 -5.91 14.29 14.66
C ASP A 223 -7.44 14.22 14.48
N GLU A 224 -8.07 15.25 13.90
CA GLU A 224 -9.50 15.31 13.60
C GLU A 224 -9.94 14.29 12.54
N SER A 225 -9.09 14.04 11.54
CA SER A 225 -9.36 13.11 10.44
C SER A 225 -8.88 11.68 10.71
N GLY A 226 -8.36 11.37 11.92
CA GLY A 226 -7.86 10.04 12.27
C GLY A 226 -6.56 9.63 11.56
N TYR A 227 -5.78 10.59 11.03
CA TYR A 227 -4.50 10.32 10.39
C TYR A 227 -3.32 10.42 11.36
N GLY A 228 -2.28 9.63 11.11
CA GLY A 228 -0.99 9.80 11.77
C GLY A 228 -0.21 10.98 11.19
N ALA A 229 0.01 12.05 11.99
CA ALA A 229 0.78 13.19 11.54
C ALA A 229 2.26 12.84 11.28
N LEU A 230 2.82 13.36 10.18
CA LEU A 230 4.24 13.26 9.89
C LEU A 230 5.08 14.11 10.87
N SER A 231 6.34 13.73 11.11
CA SER A 231 7.28 14.62 11.78
C SER A 231 7.54 15.89 10.96
N LYS A 232 7.96 17.00 11.60
CA LYS A 232 8.27 18.28 10.92
C LYS A 232 9.19 18.10 9.71
N LYS A 233 10.22 17.27 9.84
CA LYS A 233 11.17 16.99 8.75
C LYS A 233 10.49 16.31 7.57
N ARG A 234 9.68 15.27 7.82
CA ARG A 234 8.95 14.56 6.76
C ARG A 234 7.86 15.41 6.12
N PHE A 235 7.16 16.23 6.92
CA PHE A 235 6.18 17.20 6.42
C PHE A 235 6.82 18.20 5.47
N SER A 236 7.99 18.79 5.82
CA SER A 236 8.76 19.66 4.93
C SER A 236 9.13 18.97 3.61
N HIS A 237 9.67 17.76 3.65
CA HIS A 237 9.99 17.00 2.44
C HIS A 237 8.78 16.69 1.56
N LYS A 238 7.62 16.43 2.18
CA LYS A 238 6.37 16.22 1.43
C LYS A 238 5.89 17.50 0.77
N LEU A 239 5.94 18.64 1.47
CA LEU A 239 5.65 19.94 0.88
C LEU A 239 6.58 20.23 -0.31
N GLU A 240 7.86 19.90 -0.19
CA GLU A 240 8.83 20.06 -1.29
C GLU A 240 8.47 19.21 -2.52
N ALA A 241 8.01 18.00 -2.31
CA ALA A 241 7.53 17.11 -3.38
C ALA A 241 6.23 17.62 -4.04
N LEU A 242 5.43 18.38 -3.31
CA LEU A 242 4.18 19.01 -3.79
C LEU A 242 4.40 20.41 -4.39
N GLY A 243 5.65 20.82 -4.60
CA GLY A 243 6.00 22.07 -5.26
C GLY A 243 6.13 23.28 -4.33
N PHE A 244 6.23 23.06 -3.03
CA PHE A 244 6.52 24.10 -2.05
C PHE A 244 7.98 24.02 -1.61
N GLU A 245 8.51 25.11 -1.07
CA GLU A 245 9.80 25.11 -0.41
C GLU A 245 9.79 25.91 0.88
N THR A 246 10.60 25.52 1.83
CA THR A 246 10.80 26.27 3.08
C THR A 246 12.00 27.16 2.98
N TYR A 247 11.89 28.41 3.44
CA TYR A 247 12.97 29.39 3.46
C TYR A 247 13.02 30.13 4.79
N LYS A 248 14.17 30.65 5.15
CA LYS A 248 14.37 31.44 6.38
C LYS A 248 14.28 32.93 6.09
N SER A 249 13.41 33.63 6.83
CA SER A 249 13.26 35.07 6.73
C SER A 249 13.12 35.65 8.14
N ASN A 250 13.96 36.62 8.51
CA ASN A 250 14.00 37.25 9.83
C ASN A 250 14.01 36.26 10.99
N GLY A 251 14.81 35.17 10.87
CA GLY A 251 14.90 34.14 11.91
C GLY A 251 13.78 33.10 11.91
N VAL A 252 12.74 33.28 11.09
CA VAL A 252 11.55 32.41 11.02
C VAL A 252 11.55 31.61 9.74
N ILE A 253 11.16 30.32 9.83
CA ILE A 253 10.97 29.45 8.66
C ILE A 253 9.59 29.71 8.09
N LYS A 254 9.50 30.05 6.80
CA LYS A 254 8.29 30.29 6.01
C LYS A 254 8.20 29.31 4.85
N ILE A 255 7.04 29.26 4.19
CA ILE A 255 6.76 28.41 3.03
C ILE A 255 6.45 29.30 1.83
N ARG A 256 6.94 28.90 0.64
CA ARG A 256 6.57 29.51 -0.65
C ARG A 256 6.46 28.45 -1.74
N LYS A 257 5.81 28.75 -2.85
CA LYS A 257 5.87 27.89 -4.05
C LYS A 257 7.29 27.88 -4.62
N LYS A 258 7.74 26.70 -5.06
CA LYS A 258 8.97 26.61 -5.88
C LYS A 258 8.73 27.38 -7.17
N THR A 259 9.48 28.43 -7.39
CA THR A 259 9.58 29.06 -8.70
C THR A 259 10.38 28.13 -9.59
N HIS A 260 9.78 27.65 -10.69
CA HIS A 260 10.57 27.03 -11.76
C HIS A 260 11.58 28.08 -12.22
N GLY A 261 12.86 27.78 -12.02
CA GLY A 261 13.94 28.66 -12.46
C GLY A 261 13.77 28.93 -13.96
N TRP A 262 13.58 30.20 -14.31
CA TRP A 262 13.71 30.66 -15.66
C TRP A 262 15.13 30.28 -16.10
N ILE A 263 15.25 29.42 -17.11
CA ILE A 263 16.48 29.27 -17.87
C ILE A 263 16.73 30.67 -18.46
N LYS A 264 17.75 31.36 -17.95
CA LYS A 264 18.28 32.56 -18.63
C LYS A 264 18.75 32.08 -20.00
N VAL A 265 17.94 32.30 -21.02
CA VAL A 265 18.42 32.31 -22.41
C VAL A 265 19.32 33.52 -22.49
N ASN A 266 20.63 33.29 -22.54
CA ASN A 266 21.58 34.33 -22.85
C ASN A 266 21.29 34.81 -24.27
N ASP A 267 20.78 36.03 -24.39
CA ASP A 267 20.90 36.83 -25.60
C ASP A 267 22.34 37.23 -25.78
N GLU A 268 23.09 36.43 -26.49
CA GLU A 268 24.33 36.88 -27.18
C GLU A 268 24.17 36.58 -28.64
N ILE A 269 23.50 37.50 -29.35
CA ILE A 269 23.78 37.78 -30.77
C ILE A 269 24.01 39.25 -30.86
N LYS A 270 25.29 39.64 -30.76
CA LYS A 270 25.82 40.88 -31.32
C LYS A 270 26.91 40.52 -32.29
N GLY A 271 26.79 40.97 -33.52
CA GLY A 271 27.83 41.00 -34.52
C GLY A 271 27.39 40.52 -35.87
#